data_ac8c963c425faf087bc3f09394e4ab27
#
_entry.id   ac8c963c425faf087bc3f09394e4ab27
#
_cell.length_a   1.000
_cell.length_b   1.000
_cell.length_c   1.000
_cell.angle_alpha   90.00
_cell.angle_beta   90.00
_cell.angle_gamma   90.00
#
_symmetry.space_group_name_H-M   'P 1'
#
loop_
_entity.id
_entity.type
_entity.pdbx_description
1 polymer ?
#
loop_
_entity_poly.entity_id
_entity_poly.type
_entity_poly.pdbx_seq_one_letter_code
_entity_poly.pdbx_strand_id
1 'polypeptide(L)'
;MQLNTLGLVHEFLRQHVKAGAFCIDATAGKGRDTALLCRLAGPSGRVLAFDIQQEAVDQTRTLLEREGLTAEVILDSHANMERYAQPGAVDCVVFNFGRLPGGDPRIFTRAESSMAAIGAGLRLLRPGGVMAIALYYGGENGYEERDTVLEYLKTVDDRAYTVLCCDWANRRGEPPVPIFLWKEH
;
A
#
# COMPACT_ATOMS: atom_id res chain seq x y z
N MET A 1 12.09 -5.94 -15.78
CA MET A 1 10.98 -5.21 -15.14
C MET A 1 9.75 -5.33 -16.04
N GLN A 2 8.61 -5.75 -15.52
CA GLN A 2 7.35 -5.67 -16.25
C GLN A 2 6.80 -4.24 -16.12
N LEU A 3 6.67 -3.52 -17.21
CA LEU A 3 6.23 -2.13 -17.21
C LEU A 3 4.69 -2.07 -17.05
N ASN A 4 4.21 -2.22 -15.83
CA ASN A 4 2.82 -2.00 -15.41
C ASN A 4 2.83 -1.35 -14.02
N THR A 5 1.66 -0.98 -13.50
CA THR A 5 1.55 -0.29 -12.21
C THR A 5 2.23 -1.04 -11.07
N LEU A 6 1.97 -2.34 -10.94
CA LEU A 6 2.58 -3.16 -9.90
C LEU A 6 4.12 -3.26 -10.07
N GLY A 7 4.61 -3.39 -11.31
CA GLY A 7 6.04 -3.38 -11.60
C GLY A 7 6.73 -2.07 -11.22
N LEU A 8 6.06 -0.93 -11.45
CA LEU A 8 6.56 0.39 -11.03
C LEU A 8 6.57 0.51 -9.51
N VAL A 9 5.50 0.10 -8.83
CA VAL A 9 5.43 0.07 -7.35
C VAL A 9 6.55 -0.80 -6.79
N HIS A 10 6.74 -2.02 -7.29
CA HIS A 10 7.80 -2.90 -6.82
C HIS A 10 9.20 -2.33 -7.04
N GLU A 11 9.43 -1.66 -8.18
CA GLU A 11 10.72 -1.00 -8.43
C GLU A 11 10.97 0.16 -7.47
N PHE A 12 9.95 0.97 -7.21
CA PHE A 12 9.98 2.03 -6.22
C PHE A 12 10.31 1.48 -4.82
N LEU A 13 9.66 0.39 -4.41
CA LEU A 13 9.95 -0.27 -3.12
C LEU A 13 11.40 -0.75 -3.03
N ARG A 14 11.94 -1.38 -4.10
CA ARG A 14 13.36 -1.82 -4.14
C ARG A 14 14.35 -0.68 -3.98
N GLN A 15 14.03 0.49 -4.49
CA GLN A 15 14.92 1.65 -4.41
C GLN A 15 14.88 2.32 -3.04
N HIS A 16 13.75 2.30 -2.36
CA HIS A 16 13.53 3.09 -1.14
C HIS A 16 13.57 2.26 0.15
N VAL A 17 13.09 1.01 0.15
CA VAL A 17 13.12 0.14 1.34
C VAL A 17 14.54 -0.39 1.55
N LYS A 18 15.08 -0.14 2.74
CA LYS A 18 16.44 -0.57 3.13
C LYS A 18 16.36 -1.69 4.16
N ALA A 19 17.46 -2.42 4.32
CA ALA A 19 17.61 -3.40 5.39
C ALA A 19 17.35 -2.74 6.76
N GLY A 20 16.59 -3.42 7.61
CA GLY A 20 16.15 -2.90 8.91
C GLY A 20 14.92 -2.01 8.88
N ALA A 21 14.34 -1.73 7.70
CA ALA A 21 13.17 -0.86 7.57
C ALA A 21 11.93 -1.41 8.29
N PHE A 22 11.15 -0.49 8.85
CA PHE A 22 9.79 -0.78 9.31
C PHE A 22 8.78 -0.44 8.22
N CYS A 23 8.13 -1.46 7.69
CA CYS A 23 7.22 -1.36 6.56
C CYS A 23 5.79 -1.78 6.91
N ILE A 24 4.81 -1.20 6.23
CA ILE A 24 3.40 -1.58 6.31
C ILE A 24 2.88 -1.93 4.91
N ASP A 25 2.37 -3.15 4.76
CA ASP A 25 1.49 -3.53 3.67
C ASP A 25 0.04 -3.35 4.15
N ALA A 26 -0.60 -2.30 3.71
CA ALA A 26 -1.93 -1.92 4.18
C ALA A 26 -3.07 -2.69 3.49
N THR A 27 -2.75 -3.55 2.52
CA THR A 27 -3.69 -4.33 1.71
C THR A 27 -3.07 -5.68 1.33
N ALA A 28 -2.84 -6.53 2.32
CA ALA A 28 -2.01 -7.74 2.20
C ALA A 28 -2.46 -8.69 1.06
N GLY A 29 -3.76 -8.88 0.89
CA GLY A 29 -4.33 -9.70 -0.17
C GLY A 29 -3.75 -11.12 -0.20
N LYS A 30 -2.99 -11.43 -1.24
CA LYS A 30 -2.30 -12.73 -1.39
C LYS A 30 -0.85 -12.70 -0.86
N GLY A 31 -0.44 -11.66 -0.15
CA GLY A 31 0.85 -11.55 0.53
C GLY A 31 2.05 -11.23 -0.35
N ARG A 32 1.86 -10.91 -1.63
CA ARG A 32 2.99 -10.70 -2.57
C ARG A 32 3.82 -9.47 -2.21
N ASP A 33 3.18 -8.36 -1.88
CA ASP A 33 3.86 -7.13 -1.48
C ASP A 33 4.42 -7.27 -0.07
N THR A 34 3.69 -7.94 0.83
CA THR A 34 4.19 -8.31 2.15
C THR A 34 5.51 -9.11 2.05
N ALA A 35 5.54 -10.16 1.21
CA ALA A 35 6.73 -10.96 1.00
C ALA A 35 7.88 -10.15 0.38
N LEU A 36 7.60 -9.24 -0.55
CA LEU A 36 8.60 -8.33 -1.11
C LEU A 36 9.19 -7.43 -0.02
N LEU A 37 8.34 -6.79 0.80
CA LEU A 37 8.78 -5.94 1.91
C LEU A 37 9.64 -6.70 2.91
N CYS A 38 9.25 -7.94 3.28
CA CYS A 38 10.04 -8.80 4.16
C CYS A 38 11.45 -9.09 3.60
N ARG A 39 11.55 -9.38 2.29
CA ARG A 39 12.85 -9.60 1.64
C ARG A 39 13.72 -8.36 1.61
N LEU A 40 13.12 -7.18 1.37
CA LEU A 40 13.84 -5.91 1.31
C LEU A 40 14.29 -5.45 2.69
N ALA A 41 13.39 -5.50 3.67
CA ALA A 41 13.68 -5.10 5.05
C ALA A 41 14.64 -6.08 5.74
N GLY A 42 14.66 -7.35 5.29
CA GLY A 42 15.52 -8.37 5.84
C GLY A 42 15.18 -8.76 7.29
N PRO A 43 16.00 -9.62 7.93
CA PRO A 43 15.69 -10.18 9.24
C PRO A 43 15.72 -9.17 10.40
N SER A 44 16.34 -8.01 10.21
CA SER A 44 16.35 -6.91 11.19
C SER A 44 15.22 -5.91 10.99
N GLY A 45 14.44 -6.03 9.91
CA GLY A 45 13.29 -5.20 9.62
C GLY A 45 12.02 -5.67 10.31
N ARG A 46 11.01 -4.83 10.24
CA ARG A 46 9.66 -5.14 10.73
C ARG A 46 8.64 -4.93 9.62
N VAL A 47 7.72 -5.88 9.43
CA VAL A 47 6.64 -5.74 8.46
C VAL A 47 5.30 -6.01 9.16
N LEU A 48 4.37 -5.05 9.04
CA LEU A 48 2.96 -5.26 9.36
C LEU A 48 2.19 -5.44 8.06
N ALA A 49 1.22 -6.35 8.03
CA ALA A 49 0.38 -6.59 6.86
C ALA A 49 -1.09 -6.62 7.30
N PHE A 50 -1.93 -5.79 6.68
CA PHE A 50 -3.33 -5.63 7.05
C PHE A 50 -4.25 -6.14 5.95
N ASP A 51 -5.29 -6.86 6.35
CA ASP A 51 -6.44 -7.14 5.50
C ASP A 51 -7.69 -7.32 6.37
N ILE A 52 -8.86 -6.98 5.81
CA ILE A 52 -10.15 -7.17 6.49
C ILE A 52 -10.74 -8.56 6.22
N GLN A 53 -10.19 -9.31 5.26
CA GLN A 53 -10.65 -10.62 4.86
C GLN A 53 -9.78 -11.72 5.49
N GLN A 54 -10.41 -12.62 6.25
CA GLN A 54 -9.71 -13.76 6.87
C GLN A 54 -8.97 -14.61 5.83
N GLU A 55 -9.58 -14.81 4.67
CA GLU A 55 -8.98 -15.56 3.57
C GLU A 55 -7.65 -14.93 3.10
N ALA A 56 -7.61 -13.61 2.97
CA ALA A 56 -6.39 -12.88 2.59
C ALA A 56 -5.30 -13.02 3.65
N VAL A 57 -5.67 -12.89 4.93
CA VAL A 57 -4.75 -13.09 6.07
C VAL A 57 -4.16 -14.50 6.04
N ASP A 58 -4.98 -15.53 5.81
CA ASP A 58 -4.53 -16.92 5.79
C ASP A 58 -3.65 -17.23 4.57
N GLN A 59 -3.99 -16.68 3.40
CA GLN A 59 -3.17 -16.79 2.18
C GLN A 59 -1.81 -16.10 2.37
N THR A 60 -1.79 -14.92 2.98
CA THR A 60 -0.55 -14.19 3.27
C THR A 60 0.34 -14.96 4.24
N ARG A 61 -0.21 -15.48 5.33
CA ARG A 61 0.53 -16.32 6.30
C ARG A 61 1.12 -17.55 5.64
N THR A 62 0.32 -18.26 4.85
CA THR A 62 0.76 -19.46 4.11
C THR A 62 1.90 -19.14 3.15
N LEU A 63 1.83 -17.99 2.45
CA LEU A 63 2.91 -17.57 1.56
C LEU A 63 4.19 -17.28 2.33
N LEU A 64 4.11 -16.53 3.42
CA LEU A 64 5.25 -16.15 4.25
C LEU A 64 5.93 -17.40 4.85
N GLU A 65 5.14 -18.31 5.41
CA GLU A 65 5.64 -19.58 5.97
C GLU A 65 6.38 -20.41 4.92
N ARG A 66 5.78 -20.60 3.73
CA ARG A 66 6.39 -21.33 2.61
C ARG A 66 7.73 -20.72 2.19
N GLU A 67 7.88 -19.40 2.28
CA GLU A 67 9.07 -18.68 1.86
C GLU A 67 10.06 -18.40 3.00
N GLY A 68 9.77 -18.85 4.22
CA GLY A 68 10.61 -18.62 5.39
C GLY A 68 10.73 -17.13 5.77
N LEU A 69 9.67 -16.35 5.48
CA LEU A 69 9.58 -14.92 5.78
C LEU A 69 8.73 -14.65 7.02
N THR A 70 8.98 -13.54 7.70
CA THR A 70 8.25 -13.18 8.92
C THR A 70 7.63 -11.79 8.79
N ALA A 71 6.33 -11.70 9.04
CA ALA A 71 5.59 -10.46 9.20
C ALA A 71 4.47 -10.66 10.22
N GLU A 72 4.01 -9.57 10.82
CA GLU A 72 2.81 -9.54 11.64
C GLU A 72 1.59 -9.31 10.74
N VAL A 73 0.80 -10.38 10.50
CA VAL A 73 -0.37 -10.33 9.62
C VAL A 73 -1.62 -10.14 10.47
N ILE A 74 -2.32 -9.04 10.24
CA ILE A 74 -3.35 -8.48 11.10
C ILE A 74 -4.70 -8.48 10.37
N LEU A 75 -5.71 -9.10 10.98
CA LEU A 75 -7.10 -9.03 10.52
C LEU A 75 -7.75 -7.75 11.06
N ASP A 76 -7.50 -6.64 10.39
CA ASP A 76 -8.09 -5.34 10.73
C ASP A 76 -8.11 -4.43 9.49
N SER A 77 -8.87 -3.36 9.57
CA SER A 77 -8.88 -2.33 8.53
C SER A 77 -7.55 -1.55 8.51
N HIS A 78 -7.05 -1.28 7.31
CA HIS A 78 -5.92 -0.37 7.10
C HIS A 78 -6.16 1.05 7.68
N ALA A 79 -7.41 1.46 7.86
CA ALA A 79 -7.74 2.73 8.52
C ALA A 79 -7.35 2.74 10.02
N ASN A 80 -7.10 1.56 10.61
CA ASN A 80 -6.73 1.41 12.02
C ASN A 80 -5.21 1.28 12.25
N MET A 81 -4.37 1.48 11.23
CA MET A 81 -2.91 1.26 11.32
C MET A 81 -2.23 2.01 12.48
N GLU A 82 -2.75 3.17 12.88
CA GLU A 82 -2.22 3.97 14.00
C GLU A 82 -2.34 3.28 15.36
N ARG A 83 -3.11 2.19 15.49
CA ARG A 83 -3.15 1.37 16.70
C ARG A 83 -1.94 0.45 16.84
N TYR A 84 -1.19 0.24 15.77
CA TYR A 84 -0.12 -0.76 15.66
C TYR A 84 1.26 -0.16 15.45
N ALA A 85 1.34 1.12 15.14
CA ALA A 85 2.58 1.83 14.91
C ALA A 85 2.52 3.26 15.47
N GLN A 86 3.65 3.77 15.92
CA GLN A 86 3.75 5.15 16.40
C GLN A 86 3.90 6.13 15.24
N PRO A 87 3.34 7.36 15.34
CA PRO A 87 3.58 8.41 14.37
C PRO A 87 5.09 8.64 14.14
N GLY A 88 5.47 8.81 12.88
CA GLY A 88 6.86 9.06 12.50
C GLY A 88 7.82 7.87 12.64
N ALA A 89 7.31 6.63 12.79
CA ALA A 89 8.15 5.44 12.97
C ALA A 89 8.30 4.57 11.73
N VAL A 90 7.48 4.76 10.70
CA VAL A 90 7.38 3.87 9.55
C VAL A 90 8.22 4.38 8.38
N ASP A 91 9.01 3.50 7.79
CA ASP A 91 9.84 3.80 6.62
C ASP A 91 9.05 3.76 5.31
N CYS A 92 8.14 2.80 5.19
CA CYS A 92 7.40 2.57 3.95
C CYS A 92 5.98 2.06 4.21
N VAL A 93 5.00 2.61 3.49
CA VAL A 93 3.63 2.11 3.44
C VAL A 93 3.27 1.77 2.00
N VAL A 94 2.67 0.60 1.75
CA VAL A 94 2.16 0.23 0.43
C VAL A 94 0.67 -0.07 0.48
N PHE A 95 -0.03 0.36 -0.58
CA PHE A 95 -1.45 0.11 -0.79
C PHE A 95 -1.72 -0.45 -2.20
N ASN A 96 -2.63 -1.40 -2.28
CA ASN A 96 -3.30 -1.80 -3.52
C ASN A 96 -4.81 -1.59 -3.30
N PHE A 97 -5.30 -0.38 -3.58
CA PHE A 97 -6.73 -0.09 -3.48
C PHE A 97 -7.50 -0.77 -4.59
N GLY A 98 -8.64 -1.33 -4.25
CA GLY A 98 -9.47 -2.08 -5.15
C GLY A 98 -10.07 -3.31 -4.48
N ARG A 99 -10.04 -4.45 -5.15
CA ARG A 99 -10.57 -5.73 -4.63
C ARG A 99 -9.53 -6.85 -4.65
N LEU A 100 -9.70 -7.80 -3.76
CA LEU A 100 -8.90 -9.02 -3.77
C LEU A 100 -9.19 -9.83 -5.06
N PRO A 101 -8.19 -10.09 -5.92
CA PRO A 101 -8.39 -10.88 -7.12
C PRO A 101 -8.86 -12.32 -6.79
N GLY A 102 -10.08 -12.68 -7.23
CA GLY A 102 -10.70 -13.98 -6.94
C GLY A 102 -11.45 -14.04 -5.61
N GLY A 103 -11.45 -12.96 -4.81
CA GLY A 103 -12.26 -12.84 -3.60
C GLY A 103 -13.72 -12.44 -3.88
N ASP A 104 -14.48 -12.19 -2.81
CA ASP A 104 -15.89 -11.75 -2.91
C ASP A 104 -15.96 -10.40 -3.65
N PRO A 105 -16.66 -10.31 -4.79
CA PRO A 105 -16.73 -9.08 -5.58
C PRO A 105 -17.43 -7.92 -4.85
N ARG A 106 -18.16 -8.20 -3.75
CA ARG A 106 -18.81 -7.18 -2.91
C ARG A 106 -17.86 -6.51 -1.93
N ILE A 107 -16.68 -7.10 -1.71
CA ILE A 107 -15.65 -6.58 -0.80
C ILE A 107 -14.59 -5.87 -1.65
N PHE A 108 -14.55 -4.55 -1.52
CA PHE A 108 -13.58 -3.66 -2.18
C PHE A 108 -13.29 -2.47 -1.27
N THR A 109 -12.20 -1.78 -1.53
CA THR A 109 -11.88 -0.54 -0.81
C THR A 109 -12.88 0.56 -1.17
N ARG A 110 -13.10 1.48 -0.25
CA ARG A 110 -14.03 2.59 -0.45
C ARG A 110 -13.29 3.92 -0.22
N ALA A 111 -13.69 4.94 -0.94
CA ALA A 111 -13.08 6.27 -0.88
C ALA A 111 -12.84 6.77 0.56
N GLU A 112 -13.84 6.64 1.44
CA GLU A 112 -13.74 7.06 2.84
C GLU A 112 -12.64 6.30 3.60
N SER A 113 -12.62 4.97 3.50
CA SER A 113 -11.60 4.14 4.18
C SER A 113 -10.22 4.33 3.57
N SER A 114 -10.13 4.54 2.26
CA SER A 114 -8.87 4.78 1.54
C SER A 114 -8.26 6.13 1.91
N MET A 115 -9.06 7.20 1.98
CA MET A 115 -8.59 8.51 2.46
C MET A 115 -8.14 8.45 3.92
N ALA A 116 -8.93 7.80 4.79
CA ALA A 116 -8.56 7.63 6.20
C ALA A 116 -7.22 6.88 6.34
N ALA A 117 -7.04 5.81 5.56
CA ALA A 117 -5.82 5.01 5.57
C ALA A 117 -4.60 5.77 5.01
N ILE A 118 -4.77 6.52 3.91
CA ILE A 118 -3.69 7.38 3.38
C ILE A 118 -3.29 8.41 4.44
N GLY A 119 -4.27 9.10 5.07
CA GLY A 119 -4.01 10.05 6.14
C GLY A 119 -3.27 9.44 7.34
N ALA A 120 -3.67 8.24 7.78
CA ALA A 120 -2.97 7.48 8.80
C ALA A 120 -1.53 7.14 8.37
N GLY A 121 -1.36 6.63 7.16
CA GLY A 121 -0.05 6.31 6.60
C GLY A 121 0.88 7.53 6.56
N LEU A 122 0.39 8.70 6.13
CA LEU A 122 1.17 9.94 6.10
C LEU A 122 1.68 10.32 7.51
N ARG A 123 0.82 10.21 8.53
CA ARG A 123 1.24 10.49 9.93
C ARG A 123 2.26 9.48 10.44
N LEU A 124 2.11 8.20 10.07
CA LEU A 124 3.00 7.12 10.48
C LEU A 124 4.38 7.20 9.84
N LEU A 125 4.50 7.73 8.62
CA LEU A 125 5.78 7.87 7.94
C LEU A 125 6.74 8.75 8.76
N ARG A 126 8.00 8.29 8.88
CA ARG A 126 9.09 9.13 9.37
C ARG A 126 9.54 10.15 8.31
N PRO A 127 10.27 11.21 8.68
CA PRO A 127 10.98 12.02 7.69
C PRO A 127 11.84 11.16 6.76
N GLY A 128 11.75 11.41 5.45
CA GLY A 128 12.37 10.59 4.41
C GLY A 128 11.69 9.23 4.17
N GLY A 129 10.58 8.94 4.85
CA GLY A 129 9.76 7.76 4.58
C GLY A 129 8.94 7.91 3.31
N VAL A 130 8.48 6.78 2.75
CA VAL A 130 7.80 6.74 1.46
C VAL A 130 6.48 5.98 1.51
N MET A 131 5.58 6.31 0.59
CA MET A 131 4.34 5.56 0.38
C MET A 131 4.18 5.27 -1.12
N ALA A 132 3.75 4.05 -1.43
CA ALA A 132 3.41 3.66 -2.80
C ALA A 132 1.98 3.15 -2.85
N ILE A 133 1.21 3.60 -3.85
CA ILE A 133 -0.19 3.22 -4.04
C ILE A 133 -0.38 2.72 -5.46
N ALA A 134 -0.94 1.52 -5.61
CA ALA A 134 -1.55 1.08 -6.84
C ALA A 134 -3.07 1.27 -6.71
N LEU A 135 -3.62 2.27 -7.38
CA LEU A 135 -5.04 2.59 -7.31
C LEU A 135 -5.76 1.92 -8.47
N TYR A 136 -6.35 0.75 -8.18
CA TYR A 136 -7.20 0.03 -9.14
C TYR A 136 -8.58 0.66 -9.14
N TYR A 137 -9.13 0.83 -10.32
CA TYR A 137 -10.47 1.36 -10.53
C TYR A 137 -11.16 0.60 -11.67
N GLY A 138 -12.47 0.75 -11.76
CA GLY A 138 -13.30 -0.02 -12.67
C GLY A 138 -14.47 -0.65 -11.92
N GLY A 139 -15.55 -0.98 -12.65
CA GLY A 139 -16.82 -1.37 -12.05
C GLY A 139 -17.58 -0.20 -11.41
N GLU A 140 -18.67 -0.49 -10.72
CA GLU A 140 -19.68 0.53 -10.33
C GLU A 140 -19.15 1.64 -9.40
N ASN A 141 -18.15 1.32 -8.52
CA ASN A 141 -17.70 2.29 -7.50
C ASN A 141 -16.21 2.65 -7.62
N GLY A 142 -15.45 2.01 -8.50
CA GLY A 142 -14.00 2.22 -8.59
C GLY A 142 -13.63 3.60 -9.13
N TYR A 143 -14.45 4.17 -9.98
CA TYR A 143 -14.24 5.52 -10.50
C TYR A 143 -14.43 6.59 -9.43
N GLU A 144 -15.46 6.45 -8.58
CA GLU A 144 -15.69 7.38 -7.47
C GLU A 144 -14.55 7.33 -6.46
N GLU A 145 -14.08 6.14 -6.09
CA GLU A 145 -12.92 5.98 -5.19
C GLU A 145 -11.68 6.63 -5.80
N ARG A 146 -11.38 6.36 -7.08
CA ARG A 146 -10.23 6.94 -7.78
C ARG A 146 -10.28 8.47 -7.74
N ASP A 147 -11.39 9.05 -8.17
CA ASP A 147 -11.51 10.51 -8.30
C ASP A 147 -11.43 11.18 -6.92
N THR A 148 -12.06 10.59 -5.91
CA THR A 148 -12.01 11.07 -4.53
C THR A 148 -10.60 11.00 -3.95
N VAL A 149 -9.89 9.88 -4.15
CA VAL A 149 -8.50 9.73 -3.68
C VAL A 149 -7.59 10.71 -4.38
N LEU A 150 -7.69 10.89 -5.70
CA LEU A 150 -6.86 11.84 -6.45
C LEU A 150 -7.12 13.29 -6.03
N GLU A 151 -8.36 13.68 -5.77
CA GLU A 151 -8.67 15.02 -5.24
C GLU A 151 -8.14 15.19 -3.81
N TYR A 152 -8.29 14.19 -2.95
CA TYR A 152 -7.71 14.23 -1.61
C TYR A 152 -6.19 14.43 -1.64
N LEU A 153 -5.48 13.73 -2.51
CA LEU A 153 -4.03 13.84 -2.63
C LEU A 153 -3.55 15.24 -3.04
N LYS A 154 -4.36 16.01 -3.78
CA LYS A 154 -4.06 17.42 -4.10
C LYS A 154 -4.13 18.34 -2.88
N THR A 155 -4.78 17.92 -1.80
CA THR A 155 -4.91 18.69 -0.55
C THR A 155 -3.79 18.41 0.46
N VAL A 156 -2.93 17.42 0.17
CA VAL A 156 -1.80 17.08 1.05
C VAL A 156 -0.80 18.24 1.07
N ASP A 157 -0.33 18.59 2.27
CA ASP A 157 0.59 19.74 2.47
C ASP A 157 1.89 19.53 1.69
N ASP A 158 2.13 20.37 0.69
CA ASP A 158 3.28 20.32 -0.22
C ASP A 158 4.61 20.71 0.44
N ARG A 159 4.57 21.27 1.64
CA ARG A 159 5.76 21.56 2.45
C ARG A 159 6.26 20.31 3.19
N ALA A 160 5.34 19.40 3.51
CA ALA A 160 5.64 18.19 4.28
C ALA A 160 5.75 16.94 3.40
N TYR A 161 5.10 16.93 2.25
CA TYR A 161 5.03 15.76 1.38
C TYR A 161 5.12 16.13 -0.10
N THR A 162 5.86 15.33 -0.86
CA THR A 162 5.79 15.34 -2.33
C THR A 162 4.90 14.19 -2.79
N VAL A 163 3.93 14.48 -3.66
CA VAL A 163 3.01 13.49 -4.24
C VAL A 163 3.18 13.46 -5.75
N LEU A 164 3.47 12.30 -6.31
CA LEU A 164 3.56 12.06 -7.73
C LEU A 164 2.49 11.06 -8.17
N CYS A 165 1.52 11.50 -8.97
CA CYS A 165 0.55 10.64 -9.64
C CYS A 165 1.01 10.41 -11.08
N CYS A 166 1.10 9.14 -11.50
CA CYS A 166 1.53 8.79 -12.85
C CYS A 166 0.33 8.41 -13.71
N ASP A 167 0.37 8.80 -14.99
CA ASP A 167 -0.62 8.41 -15.98
C ASP A 167 0.01 7.61 -17.12
N TRP A 168 -0.77 6.71 -17.70
CA TRP A 168 -0.38 5.88 -18.83
C TRP A 168 -0.82 6.52 -20.14
N ALA A 169 0.03 7.30 -20.77
CA ALA A 169 -0.30 8.11 -21.95
C ALA A 169 -0.88 7.31 -23.13
N ASN A 170 -0.51 6.03 -23.29
CA ASN A 170 -0.89 5.23 -24.46
C ASN A 170 -1.55 3.88 -24.13
N ARG A 171 -1.91 3.64 -22.87
CA ARG A 171 -2.60 2.41 -22.48
C ARG A 171 -4.10 2.58 -22.59
N ARG A 172 -4.73 1.59 -23.24
CA ARG A 172 -6.20 1.50 -23.33
C ARG A 172 -6.77 0.78 -22.14
N GLY A 173 -8.05 1.00 -21.86
CA GLY A 173 -8.77 0.41 -20.74
C GLY A 173 -8.59 1.21 -19.47
N GLU A 174 -8.57 0.51 -18.34
CA GLU A 174 -8.52 1.08 -16.99
C GLU A 174 -7.23 0.66 -16.27
N PRO A 175 -6.05 1.09 -16.75
CA PRO A 175 -4.80 0.74 -16.08
C PRO A 175 -4.78 1.38 -14.69
N PRO A 176 -4.42 0.63 -13.63
CA PRO A 176 -4.34 1.21 -12.30
C PRO A 176 -3.37 2.40 -12.26
N VAL A 177 -3.71 3.41 -11.46
CA VAL A 177 -2.89 4.62 -11.30
C VAL A 177 -1.77 4.34 -10.31
N PRO A 178 -0.49 4.42 -10.71
CA PRO A 178 0.63 4.37 -9.76
C PRO A 178 0.81 5.74 -9.12
N ILE A 179 0.88 5.77 -7.78
CA ILE A 179 1.06 6.99 -6.99
C ILE A 179 2.20 6.77 -6.01
N PHE A 180 3.09 7.75 -5.92
CA PHE A 180 4.27 7.73 -5.05
C PHE A 180 4.30 8.98 -4.20
N LEU A 181 4.61 8.81 -2.91
CA LEU A 181 4.69 9.90 -1.96
C LEU A 181 6.00 9.80 -1.17
N TRP A 182 6.55 10.95 -0.87
CA TRP A 182 7.71 11.13 0.01
C TRP A 182 7.35 12.09 1.13
N LYS A 183 7.73 11.75 2.37
CA LYS A 183 7.69 12.69 3.49
C LYS A 183 9.00 13.42 3.56
N GLU A 184 8.96 14.75 3.40
CA GLU A 184 10.16 15.59 3.30
C GLU A 184 10.81 15.82 4.68
N HIS A 185 9.99 16.19 5.69
CA HIS A 185 10.45 16.59 7.02
C HIS A 185 9.64 15.94 8.14
#